data_2ca3e995e0ff339f910663a0b1268da8
#
_entry.id   2ca3e995e0ff339f910663a0b1268da8
#
_cell.length_a   1.000
_cell.length_b   1.000
_cell.length_c   1.000
_cell.angle_alpha   90.00
_cell.angle_beta   90.00
_cell.angle_gamma   90.00
#
_symmetry.space_group_name_H-M   'P 1'
#
loop_
_entity.id
_entity.type
_entity.pdbx_description
1 polymer ?
#
loop_
_entity_poly.entity_id
_entity_poly.type
_entity_poly.pdbx_seq_one_letter_code
_entity_poly.pdbx_strand_id
1 'polypeptide(L)'
;MLIPLPELEQMPRPVRLAVILTFIGWGCFLLATYAFYDRDSFFKFAIAGGIVCYYLYQSKRWARVIAMLASVFIVFYGGFFTVLFAGRNTVAMVLSAANVALFAAAFVYFLLPESNRYFKQVAATDEDHEKRASDSDEQGQS
;
A
#
# COMPACT_ATOMS: atom_id res chain seq x y z
N MET A 1 -10.89 20.48 8.14
CA MET A 1 -11.95 19.45 8.19
C MET A 1 -11.24 18.09 8.25
N LEU A 2 -11.21 17.44 9.41
CA LEU A 2 -10.62 16.11 9.56
C LEU A 2 -11.62 15.12 8.96
N ILE A 3 -11.28 14.57 7.80
CA ILE A 3 -12.02 13.43 7.23
C ILE A 3 -11.92 12.31 8.26
N PRO A 4 -13.03 11.73 8.75
CA PRO A 4 -12.98 10.61 9.67
C PRO A 4 -12.19 9.49 8.99
N LEU A 5 -11.02 9.19 9.55
CA LEU A 5 -10.20 8.07 9.07
C LEU A 5 -11.01 6.79 9.28
N PRO A 6 -11.18 5.94 8.27
CA PRO A 6 -11.85 4.67 8.45
C PRO A 6 -11.08 3.89 9.52
N GLU A 7 -11.73 3.57 10.63
CA GLU A 7 -11.12 2.75 11.65
C GLU A 7 -10.77 1.39 11.04
N LEU A 8 -9.55 0.92 11.26
CA LEU A 8 -9.08 -0.38 10.74
C LEU A 8 -10.03 -1.53 11.08
N GLU A 9 -10.79 -1.38 12.18
CA GLU A 9 -11.78 -2.37 12.61
C GLU A 9 -12.99 -2.46 11.69
N GLN A 10 -13.34 -1.39 10.95
CA GLN A 10 -14.46 -1.35 10.03
C GLN A 10 -14.12 -1.97 8.66
N MET A 11 -12.83 -2.17 8.38
CA MET A 11 -12.39 -2.79 7.13
C MET A 11 -12.64 -4.31 7.14
N PRO A 12 -13.08 -4.89 6.01
CA PRO A 12 -13.12 -6.35 5.84
C PRO A 12 -11.76 -6.98 6.16
N ARG A 13 -11.76 -8.15 6.77
CA ARG A 13 -10.53 -8.87 7.17
C ARG A 13 -9.46 -8.92 6.06
N PRO A 14 -9.77 -9.28 4.79
CA PRO A 14 -8.74 -9.36 3.75
C PRO A 14 -8.13 -8.00 3.42
N VAL A 15 -8.92 -6.90 3.44
CA VAL A 15 -8.41 -5.54 3.19
C VAL A 15 -7.48 -5.12 4.32
N ARG A 16 -7.91 -5.32 5.56
CA ARG A 16 -7.11 -5.00 6.74
C ARG A 16 -5.77 -5.74 6.74
N LEU A 17 -5.78 -7.04 6.43
CA LEU A 17 -4.56 -7.84 6.34
C LEU A 17 -3.65 -7.35 5.20
N ALA A 18 -4.20 -7.05 4.03
CA ALA A 18 -3.44 -6.51 2.91
C ALA A 18 -2.75 -5.18 3.26
N VAL A 19 -3.48 -4.28 3.93
CA VAL A 19 -2.93 -2.99 4.39
C VAL A 19 -1.79 -3.21 5.39
N ILE A 20 -2.01 -4.03 6.42
CA ILE A 20 -1.00 -4.32 7.45
C ILE A 20 0.24 -4.96 6.82
N LEU A 21 0.07 -5.96 5.95
CA LEU A 21 1.19 -6.62 5.25
C LEU A 21 1.97 -5.64 4.38
N THR A 22 1.29 -4.71 3.72
CA THR A 22 1.93 -3.66 2.93
C THR A 22 2.76 -2.73 3.82
N PHE A 23 2.24 -2.31 4.98
CA PHE A 23 2.99 -1.48 5.94
C PHE A 23 4.24 -2.19 6.47
N ILE A 24 4.09 -3.45 6.89
CA ILE A 24 5.23 -4.26 7.38
C ILE A 24 6.24 -4.48 6.23
N GLY A 25 5.76 -4.80 5.02
CA GLY A 25 6.59 -4.98 3.84
C GLY A 25 7.39 -3.73 3.50
N TRP A 26 6.76 -2.54 3.51
CA TRP A 26 7.46 -1.27 3.34
C TRP A 26 8.50 -1.01 4.43
N GLY A 27 8.17 -1.32 5.69
CA GLY A 27 9.12 -1.22 6.80
C GLY A 27 10.36 -2.10 6.58
N CYS A 28 10.17 -3.37 6.20
CA CYS A 28 11.26 -4.29 5.86
C CYS A 28 12.07 -3.81 4.64
N PHE A 29 11.40 -3.28 3.61
CA PHE A 29 12.04 -2.73 2.43
C PHE A 29 12.91 -1.52 2.76
N LEU A 30 12.41 -0.60 3.58
CA LEU A 30 13.15 0.58 4.03
C LEU A 30 14.35 0.18 4.90
N LEU A 31 14.18 -0.81 5.77
CA LEU A 31 15.28 -1.33 6.59
C LEU A 31 16.38 -1.94 5.72
N ALA A 32 16.02 -2.71 4.70
CA ALA A 32 16.96 -3.26 3.73
C ALA A 32 17.66 -2.16 2.93
N THR A 33 16.90 -1.14 2.49
CA THR A 33 17.45 0.01 1.75
C THR A 33 18.44 0.79 2.60
N TYR A 34 18.11 1.04 3.86
CA TYR A 34 19.01 1.72 4.80
C TYR A 34 20.30 0.95 5.05
N ALA A 35 20.21 -0.39 5.16
CA ALA A 35 21.35 -1.24 5.47
C ALA A 35 22.29 -1.49 4.27
N PHE A 36 21.75 -1.51 3.04
CA PHE A 36 22.50 -1.97 1.86
C PHE A 36 22.60 -0.95 0.72
N TYR A 37 21.88 0.17 0.79
CA TYR A 37 21.88 1.24 -0.20
C TYR A 37 22.30 2.58 0.39
N ASP A 38 22.27 3.62 -0.44
CA ASP A 38 22.62 4.98 -0.04
C ASP A 38 21.45 5.68 0.69
N ARG A 39 21.82 6.70 1.48
CA ARG A 39 20.88 7.46 2.28
C ARG A 39 19.84 8.23 1.45
N ASP A 40 20.22 8.69 0.26
CA ASP A 40 19.31 9.43 -0.63
C ASP A 40 18.20 8.54 -1.18
N SER A 41 18.51 7.31 -1.54
CA SER A 41 17.51 6.31 -1.97
C SER A 41 16.56 5.96 -0.85
N PHE A 42 17.05 5.84 0.40
CA PHE A 42 16.20 5.61 1.57
C PHE A 42 15.13 6.68 1.72
N PHE A 43 15.50 7.97 1.68
CA PHE A 43 14.52 9.07 1.83
C PHE A 43 13.50 9.11 0.69
N LYS A 44 13.90 8.89 -0.55
CA LYS A 44 12.99 8.84 -1.70
C LYS A 44 11.95 7.73 -1.55
N PHE A 45 12.39 6.54 -1.17
CA PHE A 45 11.49 5.41 -0.96
C PHE A 45 10.64 5.56 0.31
N ALA A 46 11.15 6.17 1.37
CA ALA A 46 10.38 6.44 2.58
C ALA A 46 9.22 7.41 2.31
N ILE A 47 9.46 8.47 1.55
CA ILE A 47 8.42 9.43 1.17
C ILE A 47 7.39 8.76 0.24
N ALA A 48 7.84 8.07 -0.81
CA ALA A 48 6.95 7.40 -1.75
C ALA A 48 6.10 6.33 -1.07
N GLY A 49 6.71 5.47 -0.25
CA GLY A 49 6.03 4.44 0.50
C GLY A 49 5.08 5.00 1.55
N GLY A 50 5.47 6.06 2.24
CA GLY A 50 4.62 6.76 3.21
C GLY A 50 3.35 7.32 2.57
N ILE A 51 3.47 7.95 1.40
CA ILE A 51 2.34 8.48 0.63
C ILE A 51 1.41 7.32 0.22
N VAL A 52 1.94 6.25 -0.35
CA VAL A 52 1.12 5.10 -0.78
C VAL A 52 0.42 4.46 0.42
N CYS A 53 1.14 4.23 1.52
CA CYS A 53 0.57 3.68 2.75
C CYS A 53 -0.53 4.57 3.34
N TYR A 54 -0.32 5.89 3.37
CA TYR A 54 -1.32 6.84 3.87
C TYR A 54 -2.62 6.79 3.06
N TYR A 55 -2.52 6.87 1.72
CA TYR A 55 -3.71 6.80 0.88
C TYR A 55 -4.34 5.40 0.82
N LEU A 56 -3.56 4.35 1.01
CA LEU A 56 -4.08 2.99 1.15
C LEU A 56 -4.89 2.85 2.44
N TYR A 57 -4.41 3.47 3.53
CA TYR A 57 -5.16 3.55 4.79
C TYR A 57 -6.48 4.31 4.63
N GLN A 58 -6.51 5.38 3.82
CA GLN A 58 -7.73 6.08 3.44
C GLN A 58 -8.63 5.31 2.45
N SER A 59 -8.27 4.09 2.09
CA SER A 59 -9.02 3.22 1.17
C SER A 59 -9.23 3.83 -0.23
N LYS A 60 -8.33 4.73 -0.67
CA LYS A 60 -8.43 5.31 -2.01
C LYS A 60 -8.14 4.27 -3.09
N ARG A 61 -9.02 4.20 -4.10
CA ARG A 61 -8.96 3.19 -5.18
C ARG A 61 -7.63 3.20 -5.95
N TRP A 62 -7.11 4.38 -6.28
CA TRP A 62 -5.85 4.51 -7.00
C TRP A 62 -4.65 4.01 -6.19
N ALA A 63 -4.65 4.22 -4.85
CA ALA A 63 -3.59 3.74 -3.97
C ALA A 63 -3.49 2.21 -3.95
N ARG A 64 -4.64 1.51 -4.03
CA ARG A 64 -4.67 0.05 -4.19
C ARG A 64 -3.98 -0.38 -5.48
N VAL A 65 -4.28 0.29 -6.61
CA VAL A 65 -3.66 -0.04 -7.91
C VAL A 65 -2.14 0.16 -7.84
N ILE A 66 -1.70 1.29 -7.27
CA ILE A 66 -0.27 1.56 -7.10
C ILE A 66 0.38 0.54 -6.16
N ALA A 67 -0.28 0.18 -5.05
CA ALA A 67 0.23 -0.84 -4.13
C ALA A 67 0.36 -2.21 -4.79
N MET A 68 -0.59 -2.60 -5.65
CA MET A 68 -0.50 -3.83 -6.44
C MET A 68 0.65 -3.80 -7.44
N LEU A 69 0.81 -2.70 -8.19
CA LEU A 69 1.92 -2.52 -9.13
C LEU A 69 3.27 -2.54 -8.40
N ALA A 70 3.37 -1.81 -7.28
CA ALA A 70 4.57 -1.82 -6.44
C ALA A 70 4.87 -3.23 -5.90
N SER A 71 3.85 -3.99 -5.49
CA SER A 71 4.01 -5.38 -5.02
C SER A 71 4.60 -6.28 -6.10
N VAL A 72 4.08 -6.20 -7.34
CA VAL A 72 4.62 -6.98 -8.47
C VAL A 72 6.08 -6.62 -8.70
N PHE A 73 6.39 -5.32 -8.72
CA PHE A 73 7.76 -4.83 -8.92
C PHE A 73 8.71 -5.31 -7.82
N ILE A 74 8.31 -5.17 -6.55
CA ILE A 74 9.11 -5.58 -5.39
C ILE A 74 9.29 -7.10 -5.36
N VAL A 75 8.26 -7.88 -5.69
CA VAL A 75 8.38 -9.35 -5.77
C VAL A 75 9.39 -9.76 -6.85
N PHE A 76 9.33 -9.12 -8.01
CA PHE A 76 10.25 -9.44 -9.11
C PHE A 76 11.70 -9.09 -8.78
N TYR A 77 11.94 -7.84 -8.35
CA TYR A 77 13.28 -7.36 -7.98
C TYR A 77 13.79 -8.02 -6.70
N GLY A 78 12.94 -8.17 -5.68
CA GLY A 78 13.30 -8.84 -4.43
C GLY A 78 13.64 -10.31 -4.65
N GLY A 79 12.91 -11.02 -5.52
CA GLY A 79 13.25 -12.37 -5.94
C GLY A 79 14.62 -12.46 -6.59
N PHE A 80 14.92 -11.56 -7.52
CA PHE A 80 16.22 -11.45 -8.15
C PHE A 80 17.35 -11.21 -7.13
N PHE A 81 17.17 -10.26 -6.21
CA PHE A 81 18.15 -9.98 -5.16
C PHE A 81 18.31 -11.14 -4.18
N THR A 82 17.23 -11.85 -3.85
CA THR A 82 17.30 -13.05 -2.99
C THR A 82 18.25 -14.08 -3.59
N VAL A 83 18.13 -14.34 -4.89
CA VAL A 83 19.02 -15.26 -5.61
C VAL A 83 20.45 -14.72 -5.68
N LEU A 84 20.62 -13.41 -5.95
CA LEU A 84 21.92 -12.77 -6.07
C LEU A 84 22.72 -12.81 -4.76
N PHE A 85 22.05 -12.65 -3.62
CA PHE A 85 22.66 -12.69 -2.29
C PHE A 85 22.76 -14.09 -1.68
N ALA A 86 22.18 -15.10 -2.34
CA ALA A 86 22.31 -16.49 -1.91
C ALA A 86 23.80 -16.90 -1.83
N GLY A 87 24.21 -17.31 -0.65
CA GLY A 87 25.59 -17.71 -0.38
C GLY A 87 26.60 -16.57 -0.18
N ARG A 88 26.21 -15.30 -0.31
CA ARG A 88 27.08 -14.13 -0.09
C ARG A 88 26.77 -13.38 1.21
N ASN A 89 25.50 -13.11 1.47
CA ASN A 89 25.06 -12.40 2.66
C ASN A 89 23.70 -12.95 3.12
N THR A 90 23.73 -13.76 4.16
CA THR A 90 22.53 -14.44 4.69
C THR A 90 21.48 -13.44 5.19
N VAL A 91 21.89 -12.33 5.81
CA VAL A 91 20.97 -11.30 6.32
C VAL A 91 20.23 -10.62 5.18
N ALA A 92 20.94 -10.21 4.14
CA ALA A 92 20.34 -9.60 2.96
C ALA A 92 19.40 -10.56 2.23
N MET A 93 19.78 -11.82 2.12
CA MET A 93 18.93 -12.87 1.53
C MET A 93 17.63 -13.06 2.32
N VAL A 94 17.70 -13.17 3.64
CA VAL A 94 16.53 -13.38 4.51
C VAL A 94 15.60 -12.17 4.48
N LEU A 95 16.13 -10.94 4.57
CA LEU A 95 15.35 -9.71 4.48
C LEU A 95 14.65 -9.58 3.12
N SER A 96 15.36 -9.90 2.04
CA SER A 96 14.81 -9.87 0.68
C SER A 96 13.70 -10.91 0.49
N ALA A 97 13.92 -12.13 0.96
CA ALA A 97 12.93 -13.21 0.90
C ALA A 97 11.68 -12.88 1.75
N ALA A 98 11.85 -12.37 2.95
CA ALA A 98 10.75 -11.93 3.81
C ALA A 98 9.95 -10.81 3.13
N ASN A 99 10.61 -9.85 2.53
CA ASN A 99 9.97 -8.76 1.79
C ASN A 99 9.14 -9.26 0.62
N VAL A 100 9.69 -10.18 -0.19
CA VAL A 100 8.98 -10.83 -1.29
C VAL A 100 7.73 -11.55 -0.78
N ALA A 101 7.84 -12.32 0.30
CA ALA A 101 6.70 -13.05 0.87
C ALA A 101 5.59 -12.11 1.37
N LEU A 102 5.95 -11.00 2.04
CA LEU A 102 5.00 -10.02 2.55
C LEU A 102 4.24 -9.33 1.41
N PHE A 103 4.94 -8.87 0.37
CA PHE A 103 4.30 -8.20 -0.76
C PHE A 103 3.51 -9.17 -1.65
N ALA A 104 3.97 -10.41 -1.82
CA ALA A 104 3.20 -11.45 -2.51
C ALA A 104 1.89 -11.77 -1.77
N ALA A 105 1.94 -11.91 -0.45
CA ALA A 105 0.75 -12.11 0.37
C ALA A 105 -0.20 -10.91 0.29
N ALA A 106 0.30 -9.68 0.43
CA ALA A 106 -0.49 -8.46 0.30
C ALA A 106 -1.17 -8.39 -1.07
N PHE A 107 -0.45 -8.69 -2.14
CA PHE A 107 -0.98 -8.72 -3.51
C PHE A 107 -2.15 -9.71 -3.65
N VAL A 108 -2.01 -10.93 -3.13
CA VAL A 108 -3.07 -11.95 -3.15
C VAL A 108 -4.31 -11.44 -2.41
N TYR A 109 -4.15 -10.85 -1.21
CA TYR A 109 -5.27 -10.28 -0.46
C TYR A 109 -5.95 -9.12 -1.18
N PHE A 110 -5.21 -8.29 -1.92
CA PHE A 110 -5.81 -7.23 -2.75
C PHE A 110 -6.60 -7.77 -3.95
N LEU A 111 -6.27 -8.95 -4.48
CA LEU A 111 -7.00 -9.58 -5.58
C LEU A 111 -8.32 -10.22 -5.14
N LEU A 112 -8.54 -10.46 -3.85
CA LEU A 112 -9.76 -11.09 -3.38
C LEU A 112 -11.02 -10.26 -3.76
N PRO A 113 -12.13 -10.94 -4.12
CA PRO A 113 -13.36 -10.28 -4.53
C PRO A 113 -13.92 -9.33 -3.46
N GLU A 114 -13.76 -9.69 -2.18
CA GLU A 114 -14.18 -8.87 -1.05
C GLU A 114 -13.43 -7.54 -0.99
N SER A 115 -12.11 -7.57 -1.21
CA SER A 115 -11.29 -6.36 -1.32
C SER A 115 -11.76 -5.47 -2.47
N ASN A 116 -12.06 -6.07 -3.63
CA ASN A 116 -12.53 -5.33 -4.78
C ASN A 116 -13.88 -4.66 -4.55
N ARG A 117 -14.82 -5.35 -3.89
CA ARG A 117 -16.12 -4.80 -3.51
C ARG A 117 -16.00 -3.63 -2.54
N TYR A 118 -15.17 -3.77 -1.52
CA TYR A 118 -14.93 -2.72 -0.52
C TYR A 118 -14.40 -1.43 -1.15
N PHE A 119 -13.34 -1.50 -1.96
CA PHE A 119 -12.78 -0.31 -2.62
C PHE A 119 -13.75 0.33 -3.64
N LYS A 120 -14.63 -0.45 -4.27
CA LYS A 120 -15.70 0.09 -5.11
C LYS A 120 -16.76 0.82 -4.32
N GLN A 121 -17.17 0.30 -3.17
CA GLN A 121 -18.15 0.92 -2.29
C GLN A 121 -17.63 2.25 -1.73
N VAL A 122 -16.40 2.29 -1.25
CA VAL A 122 -15.78 3.52 -0.75
C VAL A 122 -15.69 4.58 -1.84
N ALA A 123 -15.30 4.21 -3.06
CA ALA A 123 -15.24 5.14 -4.19
C ALA A 123 -16.62 5.71 -4.54
N ALA A 124 -17.66 4.89 -4.55
CA ALA A 124 -19.03 5.35 -4.82
C ALA A 124 -19.53 6.34 -3.75
N THR A 125 -19.21 6.09 -2.49
CA THR A 125 -19.56 7.00 -1.38
C THR A 125 -18.84 8.34 -1.49
N ASP A 126 -17.56 8.35 -1.87
CA ASP A 126 -16.80 9.57 -2.10
C ASP A 126 -17.42 10.42 -3.24
N GLU A 127 -17.82 9.78 -4.36
CA GLU A 127 -18.46 10.45 -5.49
C GLU A 127 -19.82 11.07 -5.11
N ASP A 128 -20.62 10.38 -4.29
CA ASP A 128 -21.91 10.89 -3.82
C ASP A 128 -21.75 12.10 -2.88
N HIS A 129 -20.71 12.10 -2.05
CA HIS A 129 -20.40 13.25 -1.18
C HIS A 129 -19.94 14.46 -1.98
N GLU A 130 -19.13 14.26 -3.02
CA GLU A 130 -18.65 15.33 -3.89
C GLU A 130 -19.79 15.97 -4.68
N LYS A 131 -20.72 15.16 -5.22
CA LYS A 131 -21.91 15.65 -5.91
C LYS A 131 -22.81 16.48 -4.99
N ARG A 132 -23.08 16.00 -3.77
CA ARG A 132 -23.91 16.75 -2.81
C ARG A 132 -23.28 18.08 -2.39
N ALA A 133 -21.95 18.12 -2.29
CA ALA A 133 -21.23 19.37 -1.99
C ALA A 133 -21.37 20.37 -3.15
N SER A 134 -21.24 19.94 -4.40
CA SER A 134 -21.40 20.81 -5.58
C SER A 134 -22.83 21.34 -5.72
N ASP A 135 -23.85 20.49 -5.51
CA ASP A 135 -25.25 20.88 -5.59
C ASP A 135 -25.64 21.91 -4.51
N SER A 136 -25.04 21.81 -3.32
CA SER A 136 -25.27 22.78 -2.23
C SER A 136 -24.66 24.15 -2.51
N ASP A 137 -23.53 24.20 -3.19
CA ASP A 137 -22.87 25.47 -3.58
C ASP A 137 -23.63 26.21 -4.68
N GLU A 138 -24.27 25.49 -5.62
CA GLU A 138 -25.12 26.11 -6.66
C GLU A 138 -26.43 26.67 -6.08
N GLN A 139 -27.02 26.05 -5.07
CA GLN A 139 -28.25 26.55 -4.42
C GLN A 139 -28.00 27.75 -3.51
N GLY A 140 -26.78 27.95 -3.03
CA GLY A 140 -26.40 29.10 -2.20
C GLY A 140 -26.14 30.40 -2.99
N GLN A 141 -26.06 30.35 -4.32
CA GLN A 141 -25.79 31.51 -5.20
C GLN A 141 -27.05 32.06 -5.92
N SER A 142 -28.20 31.49 -5.71
CA SER A 142 -29.47 31.97 -6.24
C SER A 142 -30.29 32.72 -5.16
#